data_8ab800f1ad3ecf9bbf1499e2519bfe00
#
_entry.id   8ab800f1ad3ecf9bbf1499e2519bfe00
#
_cell.length_a   1.000
_cell.length_b   1.000
_cell.length_c   1.000
_cell.angle_alpha   90.00
_cell.angle_beta   90.00
_cell.angle_gamma   90.00
#
_symmetry.space_group_name_H-M   'P 1'
#
loop_
_entity.id
_entity.type
_entity.pdbx_description
1 polymer ?
#
loop_
_entity_poly.entity_id
_entity_poly.type
_entity_poly.pdbx_seq_one_letter_code
_entity_poly.pdbx_strand_id
1 'polypeptide(L)'
;MADLVLKNARIVNVFTDEIDTADIAISGNSIVGVGTYHGRKEVDLHGKYVCPGLIDGHIHIESSMLCGPAFEQAVLPHGTTAVVTDPHEISNVAGLEGLDFMLETTKNLTLSVYFMLPSCVPATDLDESGAVLNAEQLRPYYGDPRVLGLAELMNAYGTVRCDPKILQKIRDCTEAGKIVDGHAPLLSDKDLNAYIAAGVQSDHECSNIEEAMEKFRLGQYIMIREGTAAKNMEALMPLFREPYCSRCMLVTDDKHPGDLLDSGHIDSNIRKAIRLGADPAVAVKMATLVPAQNFGFKQRGAVAPGYAADLIVVSDFES
;
A
#
# COMPACT_ATOMS: atom_id res chain seq x y z
N MET A 1 24.17 21.77 10.86
CA MET A 1 23.28 22.75 10.20
C MET A 1 22.52 21.98 9.12
N ALA A 2 21.19 22.03 9.13
CA ALA A 2 20.36 21.32 8.14
C ALA A 2 20.63 21.84 6.71
N ASP A 3 20.46 20.98 5.71
CA ASP A 3 20.63 21.38 4.31
C ASP A 3 19.43 22.20 3.82
N LEU A 4 18.24 21.80 4.24
CA LEU A 4 16.96 22.45 3.91
C LEU A 4 16.10 22.55 5.18
N VAL A 5 15.45 23.68 5.39
CA VAL A 5 14.40 23.84 6.40
C VAL A 5 13.13 24.33 5.73
N LEU A 6 12.06 23.56 5.89
CA LEU A 6 10.71 23.97 5.53
C LEU A 6 10.11 24.73 6.73
N LYS A 7 9.93 26.04 6.56
CA LYS A 7 9.48 26.95 7.63
C LYS A 7 7.96 27.05 7.67
N ASN A 8 7.41 27.24 8.88
CA ASN A 8 6.01 27.53 9.08
C ASN A 8 5.07 26.47 8.45
N ALA A 9 5.45 25.20 8.58
CA ALA A 9 4.66 24.07 8.09
C ALA A 9 3.50 23.75 9.04
N ARG A 10 2.33 23.41 8.52
CA ARG A 10 1.26 22.71 9.24
C ARG A 10 1.44 21.21 9.01
N ILE A 11 2.05 20.52 9.95
CA ILE A 11 2.44 19.12 9.82
C ILE A 11 1.28 18.24 10.20
N VAL A 12 0.90 17.31 9.31
CA VAL A 12 -0.05 16.25 9.63
C VAL A 12 0.69 15.17 10.44
N ASN A 13 0.42 15.17 11.74
CA ASN A 13 1.01 14.22 12.68
C ASN A 13 0.20 12.93 12.70
N VAL A 14 0.64 11.95 11.92
CA VAL A 14 -0.04 10.66 11.76
C VAL A 14 0.10 9.72 12.98
N PHE A 15 0.87 10.12 14.02
CA PHE A 15 0.94 9.37 15.28
C PHE A 15 -0.15 9.78 16.26
N THR A 16 -0.59 11.05 16.21
CA THR A 16 -1.56 11.62 17.17
C THR A 16 -2.87 12.04 16.51
N ASP A 17 -2.94 11.96 15.17
CA ASP A 17 -4.06 12.42 14.35
C ASP A 17 -4.35 13.94 14.52
N GLU A 18 -3.29 14.72 14.78
CA GLU A 18 -3.33 16.16 14.99
C GLU A 18 -2.59 16.93 13.89
N ILE A 19 -2.77 18.24 13.83
CA ILE A 19 -2.03 19.13 12.94
C ILE A 19 -1.21 20.09 13.77
N ASP A 20 0.12 19.91 13.73
CA ASP A 20 1.08 20.74 14.45
C ASP A 20 1.66 21.83 13.56
N THR A 21 2.05 22.97 14.16
CA THR A 21 2.79 24.01 13.44
C THR A 21 4.24 24.01 13.87
N ALA A 22 5.16 23.72 12.95
CA ALA A 22 6.60 23.67 13.21
C ALA A 22 7.41 23.80 11.91
N ASP A 23 8.75 23.97 12.06
CA ASP A 23 9.68 23.83 10.94
C ASP A 23 10.10 22.37 10.82
N ILE A 24 10.44 21.95 9.59
CA ILE A 24 10.99 20.62 9.30
C ILE A 24 12.42 20.80 8.79
N ALA A 25 13.38 20.26 9.52
CA ALA A 25 14.78 20.28 9.15
C ALA A 25 15.18 18.99 8.45
N ILE A 26 15.82 19.11 7.29
CA ILE A 26 16.19 18.00 6.40
C ILE A 26 17.71 18.05 6.14
N SER A 27 18.36 16.89 6.18
CA SER A 27 19.74 16.70 5.75
C SER A 27 19.88 15.42 4.94
N GLY A 28 20.42 15.56 3.71
CA GLY A 28 20.38 14.48 2.74
C GLY A 28 18.94 14.05 2.46
N ASN A 29 18.65 12.78 2.63
CA ASN A 29 17.33 12.20 2.38
C ASN A 29 16.51 11.97 3.68
N SER A 30 16.92 12.57 4.80
CA SER A 30 16.30 12.31 6.10
C SER A 30 15.83 13.58 6.79
N ILE A 31 14.71 13.49 7.49
CA ILE A 31 14.26 14.48 8.44
C ILE A 31 15.17 14.39 9.67
N VAL A 32 15.82 15.49 10.04
CA VAL A 32 16.72 15.55 11.19
C VAL A 32 16.11 16.28 12.40
N GLY A 33 14.97 16.94 12.21
CA GLY A 33 14.28 17.59 13.30
C GLY A 33 12.95 18.19 12.90
N VAL A 34 12.05 18.28 13.88
CA VAL A 34 10.77 19.00 13.83
C VAL A 34 10.73 19.95 15.02
N GLY A 35 10.46 21.25 14.79
CA GLY A 35 10.50 22.29 15.82
C GLY A 35 10.94 23.62 15.26
N THR A 36 11.81 24.37 15.94
CA THR A 36 12.39 25.62 15.44
C THR A 36 13.81 25.38 14.96
N TYR A 37 14.05 25.52 13.67
CA TYR A 37 15.34 25.22 13.04
C TYR A 37 15.80 26.30 12.08
N HIS A 38 17.14 26.31 11.83
CA HIS A 38 17.79 27.08 10.77
C HIS A 38 18.63 26.14 9.88
N GLY A 39 18.65 26.43 8.59
CA GLY A 39 19.34 25.63 7.58
C GLY A 39 20.14 26.46 6.58
N ARG A 40 20.85 25.76 5.69
CA ARG A 40 21.54 26.40 4.56
C ARG A 40 20.57 27.03 3.56
N LYS A 41 19.45 26.35 3.35
CA LYS A 41 18.32 26.83 2.56
C LYS A 41 17.06 26.79 3.43
N GLU A 42 16.32 27.88 3.41
CA GLU A 42 15.04 27.97 4.11
C GLU A 42 13.94 28.27 3.10
N VAL A 43 12.83 27.55 3.19
CA VAL A 43 11.64 27.72 2.33
C VAL A 43 10.44 27.95 3.24
N ASP A 44 9.87 29.14 3.20
CA ASP A 44 8.66 29.43 3.95
C ASP A 44 7.44 28.84 3.23
N LEU A 45 6.75 27.94 3.91
CA LEU A 45 5.54 27.29 3.40
C LEU A 45 4.28 28.11 3.63
N HIS A 46 4.39 29.25 4.37
CA HIS A 46 3.26 30.17 4.64
C HIS A 46 2.03 29.43 5.21
N GLY A 47 2.24 28.45 6.07
CA GLY A 47 1.16 27.66 6.70
C GLY A 47 0.51 26.61 5.81
N LYS A 48 1.13 26.22 4.70
CA LYS A 48 0.71 25.05 3.94
C LYS A 48 0.88 23.78 4.75
N TYR A 49 0.08 22.78 4.44
CA TYR A 49 0.17 21.47 5.08
C TYR A 49 1.35 20.65 4.52
N VAL A 50 1.98 19.89 5.39
CA VAL A 50 3.00 18.91 5.04
C VAL A 50 2.56 17.53 5.52
N CYS A 51 2.45 16.60 4.59
CA CYS A 51 2.14 15.20 4.87
C CYS A 51 3.35 14.31 4.50
N PRO A 52 3.46 13.10 5.06
CA PRO A 52 4.36 12.09 4.52
C PRO A 52 3.99 11.76 3.08
N GLY A 53 4.95 11.31 2.29
CA GLY A 53 4.68 10.76 0.96
C GLY A 53 3.72 9.58 1.02
N LEU A 54 2.77 9.55 0.10
CA LEU A 54 1.71 8.56 0.07
C LEU A 54 2.24 7.18 -0.35
N ILE A 55 1.65 6.14 0.21
CA ILE A 55 1.98 4.74 -0.04
C ILE A 55 0.71 4.01 -0.49
N ASP A 56 0.73 3.45 -1.69
CA ASP A 56 -0.31 2.52 -2.12
C ASP A 56 0.07 1.11 -1.68
N GLY A 57 -0.72 0.54 -0.78
CA GLY A 57 -0.44 -0.78 -0.19
C GLY A 57 -0.86 -1.96 -1.06
N HIS A 58 -1.61 -1.75 -2.14
CA HIS A 58 -2.04 -2.81 -3.05
C HIS A 58 -2.48 -2.24 -4.39
N ILE A 59 -1.76 -2.58 -5.45
CA ILE A 59 -2.04 -2.15 -6.82
C ILE A 59 -1.57 -3.19 -7.83
N HIS A 60 -2.27 -3.25 -8.96
CA HIS A 60 -1.82 -3.90 -10.19
C HIS A 60 -1.37 -2.80 -11.17
N ILE A 61 -0.05 -2.61 -11.31
CA ILE A 61 0.49 -1.58 -12.23
C ILE A 61 0.03 -1.85 -13.65
N GLU A 62 -0.14 -3.11 -14.02
CA GLU A 62 -0.60 -3.58 -15.33
C GLU A 62 -1.97 -3.02 -15.71
N SER A 63 -2.89 -2.90 -14.75
CA SER A 63 -4.23 -2.33 -14.96
C SER A 63 -4.19 -0.86 -15.39
N SER A 64 -3.10 -0.15 -15.07
CA SER A 64 -2.86 1.20 -15.58
C SER A 64 -2.45 1.24 -17.05
N MET A 65 -2.17 0.09 -17.69
CA MET A 65 -1.64 -0.04 -19.05
C MET A 65 -0.32 0.70 -19.25
N LEU A 66 0.41 1.01 -18.18
CA LEU A 66 1.68 1.72 -18.18
C LEU A 66 2.81 0.79 -17.74
N CYS A 67 4.00 0.99 -18.31
CA CYS A 67 5.22 0.40 -17.76
C CYS A 67 5.78 1.28 -16.62
N GLY A 68 6.70 0.73 -15.82
CA GLY A 68 7.24 1.38 -14.63
C GLY A 68 7.57 2.87 -14.75
N PRO A 69 8.38 3.31 -15.75
CA PRO A 69 8.73 4.73 -15.89
C PRO A 69 7.54 5.65 -16.24
N ALA A 70 6.59 5.18 -17.04
CA ALA A 70 5.39 5.95 -17.36
C ALA A 70 4.42 5.99 -16.17
N PHE A 71 4.31 4.90 -15.43
CA PHE A 71 3.54 4.84 -14.20
C PHE A 71 4.10 5.81 -13.15
N GLU A 72 5.42 5.83 -12.95
CA GLU A 72 6.07 6.82 -12.06
C GLU A 72 5.67 8.25 -12.42
N GLN A 73 5.74 8.62 -13.71
CA GLN A 73 5.36 9.95 -14.18
C GLN A 73 3.89 10.29 -13.93
N ALA A 74 3.02 9.27 -13.92
CA ALA A 74 1.61 9.46 -13.65
C ALA A 74 1.31 9.65 -12.16
N VAL A 75 2.02 8.96 -11.25
CA VAL A 75 1.62 8.92 -9.83
C VAL A 75 2.43 9.84 -8.91
N LEU A 76 3.71 10.14 -9.24
CA LEU A 76 4.54 11.04 -8.42
C LEU A 76 3.95 12.45 -8.26
N PRO A 77 3.39 13.09 -9.31
CA PRO A 77 2.75 14.41 -9.17
C PRO A 77 1.55 14.40 -8.19
N HIS A 78 0.96 13.22 -7.97
CA HIS A 78 -0.13 13.00 -7.00
C HIS A 78 0.37 12.66 -5.59
N GLY A 79 1.70 12.76 -5.35
CA GLY A 79 2.29 12.57 -4.03
C GLY A 79 2.52 11.12 -3.63
N THR A 80 2.27 10.14 -4.49
CA THR A 80 2.59 8.73 -4.22
C THR A 80 4.09 8.51 -4.39
N THR A 81 4.76 8.12 -3.31
CA THR A 81 6.21 7.91 -3.24
C THR A 81 6.61 6.45 -3.13
N ALA A 82 5.65 5.59 -2.81
CA ALA A 82 5.85 4.14 -2.78
C ALA A 82 4.57 3.40 -3.18
N VAL A 83 4.74 2.24 -3.80
CA VAL A 83 3.65 1.30 -4.11
C VAL A 83 4.08 -0.13 -3.79
N VAL A 84 3.11 -0.96 -3.40
CA VAL A 84 3.26 -2.40 -3.24
C VAL A 84 2.40 -3.06 -4.31
N THR A 85 3.04 -3.62 -5.33
CA THR A 85 2.36 -4.18 -6.50
C THR A 85 2.33 -5.69 -6.49
N ASP A 86 1.23 -6.26 -6.97
CA ASP A 86 1.11 -7.67 -7.32
C ASP A 86 1.06 -7.82 -8.85
N PRO A 87 2.14 -8.27 -9.49
CA PRO A 87 2.21 -8.41 -10.95
C PRO A 87 1.62 -9.74 -11.44
N HIS A 88 0.46 -10.17 -10.91
CA HIS A 88 -0.10 -11.47 -11.30
C HIS A 88 -0.69 -11.48 -12.71
N GLU A 89 -1.17 -10.34 -13.22
CA GLU A 89 -1.77 -10.26 -14.56
C GLU A 89 -0.72 -10.52 -15.64
N ILE A 90 0.40 -9.82 -15.63
CA ILE A 90 1.48 -10.09 -16.57
C ILE A 90 2.08 -11.48 -16.36
N SER A 91 2.12 -11.95 -15.11
CA SER A 91 2.62 -13.29 -14.79
C SER A 91 1.67 -14.39 -15.30
N ASN A 92 0.35 -14.17 -15.34
CA ASN A 92 -0.60 -15.08 -15.97
C ASN A 92 -0.41 -15.17 -17.49
N VAL A 93 0.12 -14.13 -18.12
CA VAL A 93 0.40 -14.09 -19.57
C VAL A 93 1.79 -14.67 -19.89
N ALA A 94 2.82 -14.19 -19.16
CA ALA A 94 4.22 -14.38 -19.52
C ALA A 94 5.06 -15.12 -18.44
N GLY A 95 4.43 -15.60 -17.38
CA GLY A 95 5.12 -16.35 -16.32
C GLY A 95 6.20 -15.54 -15.62
N LEU A 96 7.35 -16.18 -15.36
CA LEU A 96 8.50 -15.54 -14.73
C LEU A 96 9.09 -14.40 -15.57
N GLU A 97 9.02 -14.49 -16.89
CA GLU A 97 9.52 -13.42 -17.77
C GLU A 97 8.72 -12.11 -17.55
N GLY A 98 7.42 -12.21 -17.28
CA GLY A 98 6.58 -11.08 -16.91
C GLY A 98 6.97 -10.49 -15.55
N LEU A 99 7.20 -11.34 -14.55
CA LEU A 99 7.68 -10.91 -13.24
C LEU A 99 9.06 -10.23 -13.32
N ASP A 100 10.00 -10.82 -14.06
CA ASP A 100 11.33 -10.27 -14.28
C ASP A 100 11.27 -8.91 -15.00
N PHE A 101 10.40 -8.77 -15.99
CA PHE A 101 10.16 -7.51 -16.68
C PHE A 101 9.70 -6.41 -15.70
N MET A 102 8.74 -6.70 -14.83
CA MET A 102 8.25 -5.73 -13.85
C MET A 102 9.33 -5.35 -12.85
N LEU A 103 10.07 -6.31 -12.34
CA LEU A 103 11.20 -6.08 -11.43
C LEU A 103 12.29 -5.22 -12.08
N GLU A 104 12.66 -5.49 -13.33
CA GLU A 104 13.75 -4.76 -14.01
C GLU A 104 13.36 -3.35 -14.42
N THR A 105 12.17 -3.15 -14.98
CA THR A 105 11.69 -1.84 -15.46
C THR A 105 11.39 -0.85 -14.35
N THR A 106 11.27 -1.30 -13.10
CA THR A 106 11.03 -0.46 -11.93
C THR A 106 12.27 -0.23 -11.05
N LYS A 107 13.43 -0.75 -11.43
CA LYS A 107 14.62 -0.84 -10.57
C LYS A 107 15.27 0.51 -10.24
N ASN A 108 15.22 1.47 -11.15
CA ASN A 108 15.92 2.75 -11.05
C ASN A 108 14.96 3.94 -11.07
N LEU A 109 13.77 3.77 -10.55
CA LEU A 109 12.77 4.82 -10.43
C LEU A 109 12.99 5.65 -9.16
N THR A 110 12.51 6.88 -9.16
CA THR A 110 12.36 7.70 -7.95
C THR A 110 11.24 7.14 -7.06
N LEU A 111 10.18 6.65 -7.69
CA LEU A 111 9.11 5.91 -7.04
C LEU A 111 9.66 4.60 -6.46
N SER A 112 9.44 4.36 -5.18
CA SER A 112 9.78 3.07 -4.56
C SER A 112 8.74 2.03 -4.94
N VAL A 113 9.14 1.03 -5.74
CA VAL A 113 8.24 -0.07 -6.15
C VAL A 113 8.63 -1.35 -5.42
N TYR A 114 7.71 -1.85 -4.62
CA TYR A 114 7.83 -3.12 -3.90
C TYR A 114 6.88 -4.15 -4.50
N PHE A 115 7.18 -5.42 -4.28
CA PHE A 115 6.50 -6.53 -4.93
C PHE A 115 5.95 -7.53 -3.91
N MET A 116 4.74 -7.97 -4.16
CA MET A 116 4.21 -9.21 -3.63
C MET A 116 4.26 -10.23 -4.76
N LEU A 117 4.81 -11.43 -4.50
CA LEU A 117 4.91 -12.46 -5.54
C LEU A 117 3.55 -13.07 -5.84
N PRO A 118 3.20 -13.28 -7.11
CA PRO A 118 1.89 -13.81 -7.49
C PRO A 118 1.57 -15.17 -6.86
N SER A 119 0.49 -15.25 -6.10
CA SER A 119 -0.02 -16.51 -5.55
C SER A 119 -0.85 -17.29 -6.55
N CYS A 120 -1.50 -16.58 -7.46
CA CYS A 120 -2.64 -17.00 -8.28
C CYS A 120 -2.32 -17.07 -9.79
N VAL A 121 -1.26 -17.79 -10.15
CA VAL A 121 -0.89 -18.02 -11.57
C VAL A 121 -0.90 -19.53 -11.85
N PRO A 122 -2.07 -20.08 -12.28
CA PRO A 122 -3.42 -19.53 -12.19
C PRO A 122 -3.98 -19.48 -10.75
N ALA A 123 -5.14 -18.84 -10.55
CA ALA A 123 -5.80 -18.79 -9.25
C ALA A 123 -6.28 -20.19 -8.82
N THR A 124 -6.88 -20.93 -9.73
CA THR A 124 -7.30 -22.34 -9.53
C THR A 124 -6.91 -23.22 -10.71
N ASP A 125 -6.97 -24.54 -10.52
CA ASP A 125 -6.74 -25.50 -11.62
C ASP A 125 -7.88 -25.49 -12.69
N LEU A 126 -8.91 -24.66 -12.49
CA LEU A 126 -10.03 -24.49 -13.45
C LEU A 126 -9.81 -23.27 -14.37
N ASP A 127 -8.87 -22.40 -14.04
CA ASP A 127 -8.60 -21.18 -14.81
C ASP A 127 -7.60 -21.46 -15.94
N GLU A 128 -7.87 -20.87 -17.11
CA GLU A 128 -6.91 -20.84 -18.20
C GLU A 128 -5.85 -19.76 -17.94
N SER A 129 -4.58 -20.09 -18.11
CA SER A 129 -3.45 -19.20 -17.91
C SER A 129 -2.36 -19.46 -18.93
N GLY A 130 -1.61 -18.44 -19.32
CA GLY A 130 -0.42 -18.59 -20.18
C GLY A 130 0.78 -19.22 -19.45
N ALA A 131 0.74 -19.26 -18.12
CA ALA A 131 1.79 -19.84 -17.29
C ALA A 131 1.24 -20.50 -16.02
N VAL A 132 2.07 -21.32 -15.39
CA VAL A 132 1.81 -21.87 -14.05
C VAL A 132 3.04 -21.58 -13.19
N LEU A 133 2.87 -20.85 -12.10
CA LEU A 133 3.94 -20.54 -11.14
C LEU A 133 3.76 -21.37 -9.87
N ASN A 134 4.71 -22.22 -9.60
CA ASN A 134 4.76 -23.02 -8.37
C ASN A 134 5.68 -22.40 -7.31
N ALA A 135 5.66 -22.94 -6.10
CA ALA A 135 6.44 -22.45 -4.97
C ALA A 135 7.96 -22.48 -5.24
N GLU A 136 8.46 -23.52 -5.90
CA GLU A 136 9.89 -23.68 -6.22
C GLU A 136 10.38 -22.57 -7.15
N GLN A 137 9.57 -22.19 -8.14
CA GLN A 137 9.90 -21.12 -9.08
C GLN A 137 9.88 -19.74 -8.41
N LEU A 138 9.01 -19.50 -7.44
CA LEU A 138 8.91 -18.21 -6.73
C LEU A 138 9.97 -18.06 -5.63
N ARG A 139 10.44 -19.16 -5.03
CA ARG A 139 11.38 -19.14 -3.89
C ARG A 139 12.62 -18.27 -4.10
N PRO A 140 13.31 -18.27 -5.24
CA PRO A 140 14.49 -17.42 -5.46
C PRO A 140 14.23 -15.94 -5.35
N TYR A 141 13.02 -15.49 -5.68
CA TYR A 141 12.65 -14.07 -5.67
C TYR A 141 12.53 -13.48 -4.27
N TYR A 142 12.31 -14.29 -3.23
CA TYR A 142 12.30 -13.80 -1.84
C TYR A 142 13.66 -13.24 -1.40
N GLY A 143 14.73 -13.47 -2.16
CA GLY A 143 16.05 -12.84 -1.96
C GLY A 143 16.13 -11.38 -2.42
N ASP A 144 15.24 -10.89 -3.28
CA ASP A 144 15.20 -9.47 -3.66
C ASP A 144 14.63 -8.65 -2.49
N PRO A 145 15.33 -7.59 -2.02
CA PRO A 145 14.85 -6.76 -0.91
C PRO A 145 13.55 -6.01 -1.21
N ARG A 146 13.17 -5.85 -2.47
CA ARG A 146 11.91 -5.24 -2.88
C ARG A 146 10.73 -6.21 -2.81
N VAL A 147 10.98 -7.51 -2.73
CA VAL A 147 9.94 -8.52 -2.56
C VAL A 147 9.55 -8.59 -1.09
N LEU A 148 8.31 -8.26 -0.77
CA LEU A 148 7.81 -8.17 0.60
C LEU A 148 7.04 -9.41 1.04
N GLY A 149 6.47 -10.16 0.10
CA GLY A 149 5.64 -11.29 0.44
C GLY A 149 5.04 -12.05 -0.72
N LEU A 150 4.02 -12.82 -0.39
CA LEU A 150 3.12 -13.51 -1.32
C LEU A 150 1.86 -12.69 -1.48
N ALA A 151 1.51 -12.37 -2.73
CA ALA A 151 0.38 -11.54 -3.08
C ALA A 151 -0.96 -12.23 -2.79
N GLU A 152 -2.02 -11.50 -2.98
CA GLU A 152 -3.39 -11.86 -2.72
C GLU A 152 -3.70 -13.36 -2.94
N LEU A 153 -4.00 -14.04 -1.85
CA LEU A 153 -4.22 -15.47 -1.85
C LEU A 153 -5.66 -15.80 -2.26
N MET A 154 -5.94 -15.74 -3.58
CA MET A 154 -7.28 -15.93 -4.14
C MET A 154 -7.87 -17.32 -3.89
N ASN A 155 -7.04 -18.37 -3.83
CA ASN A 155 -7.53 -19.72 -3.61
C ASN A 155 -7.80 -19.98 -2.12
N ALA A 156 -8.79 -19.30 -1.56
CA ALA A 156 -9.22 -19.51 -0.18
C ALA A 156 -9.73 -20.94 0.05
N TYR A 157 -10.48 -21.50 -0.90
CA TYR A 157 -10.96 -22.88 -0.81
C TYR A 157 -9.83 -23.89 -0.67
N GLY A 158 -8.83 -23.82 -1.54
CA GLY A 158 -7.66 -24.71 -1.48
C GLY A 158 -6.86 -24.50 -0.19
N THR A 159 -6.74 -23.27 0.30
CA THR A 159 -6.07 -22.95 1.57
C THR A 159 -6.78 -23.64 2.74
N VAL A 160 -8.10 -23.47 2.85
CA VAL A 160 -8.92 -24.06 3.91
C VAL A 160 -8.91 -25.61 3.84
N ARG A 161 -8.80 -26.17 2.64
CA ARG A 161 -8.71 -27.63 2.42
C ARG A 161 -7.28 -28.16 2.49
N CYS A 162 -6.32 -27.35 2.87
CA CYS A 162 -4.91 -27.73 3.03
C CYS A 162 -4.28 -28.26 1.73
N ASP A 163 -4.59 -27.62 0.58
CA ASP A 163 -3.94 -27.98 -0.69
C ASP A 163 -2.40 -27.84 -0.53
N PRO A 164 -1.64 -28.92 -0.78
CA PRO A 164 -0.20 -28.91 -0.53
C PRO A 164 0.56 -27.91 -1.41
N LYS A 165 0.08 -27.61 -2.63
CA LYS A 165 0.71 -26.65 -3.54
C LYS A 165 0.59 -25.23 -2.98
N ILE A 166 -0.59 -24.88 -2.45
CA ILE A 166 -0.86 -23.56 -1.86
C ILE A 166 -0.11 -23.42 -0.55
N LEU A 167 -0.23 -24.39 0.35
CA LEU A 167 0.47 -24.37 1.62
C LEU A 167 1.99 -24.32 1.46
N GLN A 168 2.55 -24.87 0.36
CA GLN A 168 3.98 -24.75 0.09
C GLN A 168 4.36 -23.29 -0.27
N LYS A 169 3.57 -22.58 -1.09
CA LYS A 169 3.79 -21.15 -1.37
C LYS A 169 3.77 -20.31 -0.09
N ILE A 170 2.76 -20.52 0.76
CA ILE A 170 2.64 -19.83 2.05
C ILE A 170 3.85 -20.12 2.94
N ARG A 171 4.25 -21.39 3.05
CA ARG A 171 5.39 -21.82 3.86
C ARG A 171 6.69 -21.17 3.40
N ASP A 172 6.98 -21.23 2.10
CA ASP A 172 8.21 -20.64 1.54
C ASP A 172 8.27 -19.13 1.80
N CYS A 173 7.12 -18.44 1.69
CA CYS A 173 7.00 -17.02 2.01
C CYS A 173 7.28 -16.75 3.50
N THR A 174 6.61 -17.47 4.39
CA THR A 174 6.72 -17.26 5.84
C THR A 174 8.08 -17.67 6.40
N GLU A 175 8.70 -18.74 5.88
CA GLU A 175 10.07 -19.15 6.21
C GLU A 175 11.10 -18.11 5.75
N ALA A 176 10.83 -17.37 4.67
CA ALA A 176 11.63 -16.22 4.24
C ALA A 176 11.41 -14.96 5.11
N GLY A 177 10.57 -15.04 6.15
CA GLY A 177 10.22 -13.90 7.02
C GLY A 177 9.37 -12.83 6.32
N LYS A 178 8.62 -13.22 5.31
CA LYS A 178 7.78 -12.36 4.48
C LYS A 178 6.30 -12.53 4.83
N ILE A 179 5.45 -11.58 4.40
CA ILE A 179 4.01 -11.57 4.69
C ILE A 179 3.20 -12.24 3.58
N VAL A 180 1.96 -12.61 3.88
CA VAL A 180 1.01 -13.16 2.91
C VAL A 180 -0.23 -12.27 2.90
N ASP A 181 -0.54 -11.67 1.77
CA ASP A 181 -1.75 -10.89 1.56
C ASP A 181 -2.92 -11.80 1.14
N GLY A 182 -4.14 -11.36 1.46
CA GLY A 182 -5.35 -12.10 1.24
C GLY A 182 -6.28 -11.52 0.18
N HIS A 183 -7.13 -12.40 -0.31
CA HIS A 183 -8.24 -12.13 -1.21
C HIS A 183 -9.34 -13.17 -0.90
N ALA A 184 -10.27 -12.81 -0.03
CA ALA A 184 -11.21 -13.77 0.49
C ALA A 184 -12.63 -13.17 0.64
N PRO A 185 -13.28 -12.81 -0.50
CA PRO A 185 -14.61 -12.25 -0.47
C PRO A 185 -15.59 -13.22 0.21
N LEU A 186 -16.39 -12.70 1.15
CA LEU A 186 -17.45 -13.41 1.86
C LEU A 186 -16.98 -14.62 2.71
N LEU A 187 -15.66 -14.81 2.87
CA LEU A 187 -15.14 -15.87 3.73
C LEU A 187 -15.40 -15.52 5.20
N SER A 188 -15.99 -16.44 5.96
CA SER A 188 -16.42 -16.21 7.35
C SER A 188 -16.24 -17.45 8.23
N ASP A 189 -16.54 -17.33 9.52
CA ASP A 189 -16.58 -18.42 10.48
C ASP A 189 -15.29 -19.27 10.52
N LYS A 190 -15.43 -20.58 10.53
CA LYS A 190 -14.31 -21.54 10.63
C LYS A 190 -13.39 -21.51 9.42
N ASP A 191 -13.93 -21.25 8.25
CA ASP A 191 -13.12 -21.18 7.02
C ASP A 191 -12.25 -19.93 7.03
N LEU A 192 -12.76 -18.80 7.51
CA LEU A 192 -11.95 -17.59 7.72
C LEU A 192 -10.85 -17.83 8.77
N ASN A 193 -11.19 -18.49 9.88
CA ASN A 193 -10.18 -18.85 10.89
C ASN A 193 -9.06 -19.74 10.33
N ALA A 194 -9.40 -20.73 9.49
CA ALA A 194 -8.43 -21.60 8.86
C ALA A 194 -7.55 -20.83 7.86
N TYR A 195 -8.13 -19.92 7.09
CA TYR A 195 -7.43 -19.07 6.14
C TYR A 195 -6.42 -18.13 6.84
N ILE A 196 -6.83 -17.48 7.91
CA ILE A 196 -5.95 -16.63 8.73
C ILE A 196 -4.87 -17.47 9.42
N ALA A 197 -5.22 -18.63 9.97
CA ALA A 197 -4.27 -19.52 10.64
C ALA A 197 -3.21 -20.08 9.68
N ALA A 198 -3.47 -20.12 8.37
CA ALA A 198 -2.48 -20.46 7.35
C ALA A 198 -1.42 -19.37 7.18
N GLY A 199 -1.63 -18.15 7.72
CA GLY A 199 -0.67 -17.05 7.70
C GLY A 199 -1.10 -15.80 6.92
N VAL A 200 -2.36 -15.74 6.44
CA VAL A 200 -2.86 -14.61 5.66
C VAL A 200 -3.21 -13.43 6.56
N GLN A 201 -2.59 -12.26 6.31
CA GLN A 201 -2.59 -11.13 7.24
C GLN A 201 -3.54 -9.99 6.86
N SER A 202 -4.03 -9.95 5.63
CA SER A 202 -4.84 -8.84 5.11
C SER A 202 -6.02 -9.33 4.27
N ASP A 203 -6.92 -8.42 3.94
CA ASP A 203 -7.96 -8.60 2.92
C ASP A 203 -8.40 -7.27 2.34
N HIS A 204 -8.68 -7.23 1.02
CA HIS A 204 -9.17 -6.05 0.31
C HIS A 204 -10.57 -6.25 -0.30
N GLU A 205 -11.14 -7.45 -0.15
CA GLU A 205 -12.40 -7.85 -0.79
C GLU A 205 -13.67 -7.56 0.03
N CYS A 206 -13.51 -7.01 1.25
CA CYS A 206 -14.68 -6.74 2.09
C CYS A 206 -15.68 -5.81 1.37
N SER A 207 -16.90 -6.29 1.18
CA SER A 207 -17.97 -5.55 0.50
C SER A 207 -18.90 -4.80 1.45
N ASN A 208 -18.86 -5.11 2.74
CA ASN A 208 -19.68 -4.53 3.79
C ASN A 208 -18.93 -4.47 5.12
N ILE A 209 -19.49 -3.72 6.06
CA ILE A 209 -18.86 -3.47 7.36
C ILE A 209 -18.85 -4.72 8.25
N GLU A 210 -19.85 -5.59 8.16
CA GLU A 210 -19.95 -6.80 8.97
C GLU A 210 -18.82 -7.76 8.64
N GLU A 211 -18.55 -7.99 7.37
CA GLU A 211 -17.46 -8.79 6.85
C GLU A 211 -16.10 -8.22 7.28
N ALA A 212 -15.91 -6.91 7.08
CA ALA A 212 -14.68 -6.24 7.46
C ALA A 212 -14.42 -6.33 8.97
N MET A 213 -15.46 -6.18 9.79
CA MET A 213 -15.34 -6.26 11.24
C MET A 213 -15.05 -7.68 11.75
N GLU A 214 -15.54 -8.73 11.07
CA GLU A 214 -15.19 -10.11 11.42
C GLU A 214 -13.70 -10.34 11.18
N LYS A 215 -13.18 -10.01 10.00
CA LYS A 215 -11.77 -10.11 9.63
C LYS A 215 -10.87 -9.26 10.54
N PHE A 216 -11.26 -8.03 10.81
CA PHE A 216 -10.55 -7.11 11.69
C PHE A 216 -10.42 -7.68 13.12
N ARG A 217 -11.51 -8.21 13.71
CA ARG A 217 -11.51 -8.83 15.06
C ARG A 217 -10.59 -10.05 15.14
N LEU A 218 -10.38 -10.74 14.04
CA LEU A 218 -9.47 -11.88 13.94
C LEU A 218 -8.03 -11.47 13.61
N GLY A 219 -7.76 -10.15 13.51
CA GLY A 219 -6.41 -9.61 13.44
C GLY A 219 -5.93 -9.28 12.02
N GLN A 220 -6.75 -9.40 10.99
CA GLN A 220 -6.36 -8.98 9.64
C GLN A 220 -6.29 -7.46 9.51
N TYR A 221 -5.41 -6.98 8.64
CA TYR A 221 -5.48 -5.64 8.08
C TYR A 221 -6.58 -5.58 7.03
N ILE A 222 -7.31 -4.47 7.00
CA ILE A 222 -8.34 -4.21 5.97
C ILE A 222 -7.79 -3.17 5.00
N MET A 223 -7.69 -3.55 3.74
CA MET A 223 -7.33 -2.66 2.66
C MET A 223 -8.61 -2.12 2.02
N ILE A 224 -8.79 -0.81 2.12
CA ILE A 224 -9.98 -0.12 1.61
C ILE A 224 -9.63 0.37 0.22
N ARG A 225 -10.24 -0.24 -0.79
CA ARG A 225 -9.93 0.02 -2.19
C ARG A 225 -10.88 1.04 -2.82
N GLU A 226 -10.29 1.91 -3.64
CA GLU A 226 -11.00 2.91 -4.43
C GLU A 226 -10.31 3.05 -5.78
N GLY A 227 -10.38 1.97 -6.56
CA GLY A 227 -9.84 1.88 -7.92
C GLY A 227 -10.83 2.35 -8.99
N THR A 228 -10.67 1.85 -10.20
CA THR A 228 -11.63 2.06 -11.30
C THR A 228 -12.80 1.09 -11.19
N ALA A 229 -12.51 -0.20 -11.11
CA ALA A 229 -13.52 -1.25 -11.11
C ALA A 229 -14.05 -1.55 -9.71
N ALA A 230 -13.14 -1.67 -8.73
CA ALA A 230 -13.47 -2.11 -7.39
C ALA A 230 -13.44 -0.94 -6.40
N LYS A 231 -14.55 -0.75 -5.67
CA LYS A 231 -14.76 0.36 -4.75
C LYS A 231 -15.57 -0.12 -3.54
N ASN A 232 -14.99 0.00 -2.35
CA ASN A 232 -15.68 -0.38 -1.11
C ASN A 232 -15.60 0.70 -0.01
N MET A 233 -14.99 1.86 -0.30
CA MET A 233 -14.77 2.90 0.70
C MET A 233 -16.07 3.35 1.39
N GLU A 234 -17.14 3.60 0.63
CA GLU A 234 -18.41 4.08 1.20
C GLU A 234 -19.00 3.10 2.22
N ALA A 235 -18.95 1.80 1.90
CA ALA A 235 -19.42 0.75 2.82
C ALA A 235 -18.54 0.63 4.07
N LEU A 236 -17.27 0.97 3.97
CA LEU A 236 -16.27 0.81 5.03
C LEU A 236 -15.94 2.10 5.79
N MET A 237 -16.63 3.21 5.51
CA MET A 237 -16.46 4.49 6.23
C MET A 237 -16.48 4.36 7.77
N PRO A 238 -17.26 3.46 8.40
CA PRO A 238 -17.21 3.28 9.85
C PRO A 238 -15.82 2.89 10.42
N LEU A 239 -14.89 2.44 9.56
CA LEU A 239 -13.52 2.08 9.94
C LEU A 239 -12.55 3.28 9.98
N PHE A 240 -12.95 4.47 9.48
CA PHE A 240 -12.13 5.69 9.45
C PHE A 240 -12.10 6.40 10.81
N ARG A 241 -11.93 5.65 11.88
CA ARG A 241 -11.82 6.16 13.26
C ARG A 241 -11.07 5.17 14.14
N GLU A 242 -10.53 5.65 15.25
CA GLU A 242 -9.95 4.78 16.27
C GLU A 242 -11.01 3.84 16.89
N PRO A 243 -10.63 2.60 17.21
CA PRO A 243 -9.31 2.00 17.07
C PRO A 243 -9.08 1.34 15.70
N TYR A 244 -10.01 1.45 14.76
CA TYR A 244 -10.01 0.67 13.51
C TYR A 244 -8.99 1.18 12.48
N CYS A 245 -8.88 2.51 12.33
CA CYS A 245 -8.03 3.13 11.32
C CYS A 245 -6.54 2.74 11.43
N SER A 246 -6.09 2.32 12.61
CA SER A 246 -4.72 1.87 12.84
C SER A 246 -4.34 0.54 12.15
N ARG A 247 -5.33 -0.18 11.63
CA ARG A 247 -5.14 -1.42 10.86
C ARG A 247 -5.95 -1.43 9.56
N CYS A 248 -6.37 -0.26 9.10
CA CYS A 248 -7.04 -0.08 7.82
C CYS A 248 -6.19 0.83 6.93
N MET A 249 -5.96 0.45 5.68
CA MET A 249 -5.17 1.25 4.75
C MET A 249 -5.94 1.52 3.46
N LEU A 250 -5.67 2.68 2.84
CA LEU A 250 -6.19 3.05 1.54
C LEU A 250 -5.33 2.42 0.44
N VAL A 251 -5.97 1.83 -0.55
CA VAL A 251 -5.31 1.21 -1.70
C VAL A 251 -6.08 1.52 -2.98
N THR A 252 -5.45 1.35 -4.14
CA THR A 252 -6.14 1.56 -5.41
C THR A 252 -6.65 0.27 -6.04
N ASP A 253 -5.96 -0.83 -5.88
CA ASP A 253 -6.25 -2.06 -6.62
C ASP A 253 -6.13 -1.78 -8.14
N ASP A 254 -7.11 -2.13 -8.97
CA ASP A 254 -7.15 -1.85 -10.40
C ASP A 254 -7.46 -0.36 -10.68
N LYS A 255 -6.46 0.38 -11.13
CA LYS A 255 -6.60 1.80 -11.49
C LYS A 255 -6.24 2.04 -12.95
N HIS A 256 -7.23 2.41 -13.75
CA HIS A 256 -7.07 2.63 -15.19
C HIS A 256 -6.38 3.98 -15.51
N PRO A 257 -5.73 4.11 -16.68
CA PRO A 257 -4.95 5.30 -17.00
C PRO A 257 -5.79 6.58 -17.10
N GLY A 258 -7.05 6.48 -17.54
CA GLY A 258 -7.96 7.62 -17.56
C GLY A 258 -8.22 8.20 -16.18
N ASP A 259 -8.50 7.34 -15.20
CA ASP A 259 -8.73 7.77 -13.81
C ASP A 259 -7.44 8.33 -13.17
N LEU A 260 -6.27 7.78 -13.51
CA LEU A 260 -4.99 8.35 -13.06
C LEU A 260 -4.79 9.77 -13.55
N LEU A 261 -5.13 10.05 -14.80
CA LEU A 261 -4.99 11.38 -15.40
C LEU A 261 -6.05 12.37 -14.91
N ASP A 262 -7.30 11.93 -14.77
CA ASP A 262 -8.43 12.81 -14.49
C ASP A 262 -8.62 13.04 -12.98
N SER A 263 -8.34 12.03 -12.14
CA SER A 263 -8.67 12.05 -10.73
C SER A 263 -7.46 12.00 -9.81
N GLY A 264 -6.35 11.43 -10.29
CA GLY A 264 -5.16 11.17 -9.49
C GLY A 264 -5.08 9.74 -8.96
N HIS A 265 -4.22 9.52 -8.00
CA HIS A 265 -3.90 8.21 -7.43
C HIS A 265 -4.45 8.06 -5.99
N ILE A 266 -3.62 7.74 -5.01
CA ILE A 266 -4.01 7.65 -3.57
C ILE A 266 -4.50 9.00 -3.03
N ASP A 267 -4.03 10.12 -3.54
CA ASP A 267 -4.53 11.45 -3.20
C ASP A 267 -6.04 11.59 -3.47
N SER A 268 -6.53 11.00 -4.55
CA SER A 268 -7.97 10.99 -4.86
C SER A 268 -8.78 10.18 -3.85
N ASN A 269 -8.20 9.09 -3.32
CA ASN A 269 -8.82 8.27 -2.28
C ASN A 269 -8.91 9.05 -0.96
N ILE A 270 -7.84 9.78 -0.59
CA ILE A 270 -7.83 10.67 0.60
C ILE A 270 -8.90 11.74 0.45
N ARG A 271 -8.93 12.48 -0.69
CA ARG A 271 -9.96 13.50 -0.93
C ARG A 271 -11.37 12.92 -0.88
N LYS A 272 -11.60 11.72 -1.43
CA LYS A 272 -12.91 11.06 -1.34
C LYS A 272 -13.26 10.72 0.10
N ALA A 273 -12.34 10.15 0.88
CA ALA A 273 -12.56 9.83 2.28
C ALA A 273 -12.96 11.07 3.09
N ILE A 274 -12.26 12.18 2.91
CA ILE A 274 -12.55 13.47 3.59
C ILE A 274 -13.93 14.00 3.19
N ARG A 275 -14.28 13.97 1.89
CA ARG A 275 -15.64 14.33 1.45
C ARG A 275 -16.75 13.47 2.06
N LEU A 276 -16.45 12.22 2.37
CA LEU A 276 -17.36 11.30 3.06
C LEU A 276 -17.36 11.48 4.59
N GLY A 277 -16.55 12.40 5.12
CA GLY A 277 -16.54 12.78 6.53
C GLY A 277 -15.39 12.19 7.36
N ALA A 278 -14.37 11.60 6.74
CA ALA A 278 -13.16 11.20 7.44
C ALA A 278 -12.37 12.42 7.94
N ASP A 279 -11.73 12.30 9.10
CA ASP A 279 -10.74 13.26 9.54
C ASP A 279 -9.54 13.26 8.58
N PRO A 280 -9.04 14.44 8.14
CA PRO A 280 -7.91 14.52 7.21
C PRO A 280 -6.64 13.81 7.70
N ALA A 281 -6.29 13.92 8.99
CA ALA A 281 -5.10 13.29 9.54
C ALA A 281 -5.25 11.75 9.57
N VAL A 282 -6.46 11.25 9.88
CA VAL A 282 -6.79 9.83 9.81
C VAL A 282 -6.69 9.32 8.38
N ALA A 283 -7.25 10.02 7.39
CA ALA A 283 -7.18 9.60 5.99
C ALA A 283 -5.73 9.56 5.48
N VAL A 284 -4.90 10.56 5.84
CA VAL A 284 -3.46 10.57 5.53
C VAL A 284 -2.74 9.42 6.23
N LYS A 285 -3.00 9.16 7.52
CA LYS A 285 -2.43 8.03 8.28
C LYS A 285 -2.70 6.70 7.61
N MET A 286 -3.93 6.48 7.11
CA MET A 286 -4.32 5.26 6.41
C MET A 286 -3.66 5.10 5.04
N ALA A 287 -3.10 6.16 4.47
CA ALA A 287 -2.36 6.16 3.20
C ALA A 287 -0.84 6.29 3.38
N THR A 288 -0.31 6.29 4.61
CA THR A 288 1.10 6.54 4.88
C THR A 288 1.65 5.63 5.98
N LEU A 289 1.33 5.90 7.25
CA LEU A 289 1.87 5.17 8.39
C LEU A 289 1.36 3.72 8.45
N VAL A 290 0.07 3.51 8.19
CA VAL A 290 -0.52 2.14 8.29
C VAL A 290 0.06 1.20 7.24
N PRO A 291 0.11 1.52 5.93
CA PRO A 291 0.81 0.66 4.98
C PRO A 291 2.30 0.49 5.31
N ALA A 292 2.99 1.55 5.79
CA ALA A 292 4.38 1.42 6.20
C ALA A 292 4.56 0.41 7.35
N GLN A 293 3.65 0.39 8.32
CA GLN A 293 3.68 -0.57 9.43
C GLN A 293 3.36 -2.00 8.96
N ASN A 294 2.34 -2.18 8.11
CA ASN A 294 1.97 -3.49 7.59
C ASN A 294 3.13 -4.14 6.82
N PHE A 295 3.81 -3.38 5.97
CA PHE A 295 4.92 -3.88 5.14
C PHE A 295 6.30 -3.78 5.80
N GLY A 296 6.37 -3.32 7.05
CA GLY A 296 7.62 -3.23 7.81
C GLY A 296 8.60 -2.19 7.29
N PHE A 297 8.14 -1.13 6.62
CA PHE A 297 8.98 -0.02 6.19
C PHE A 297 9.46 0.77 7.40
N LYS A 298 10.74 0.66 7.68
CA LYS A 298 11.33 1.40 8.79
C LYS A 298 11.54 2.86 8.38
N GLN A 299 11.16 3.78 9.26
CA GLN A 299 11.41 5.21 9.08
C GLN A 299 10.79 5.79 7.79
N ARG A 300 9.60 5.32 7.41
CA ARG A 300 8.81 5.85 6.29
C ARG A 300 7.34 6.01 6.74
N GLY A 301 6.60 6.91 6.10
CA GLY A 301 5.17 7.11 6.34
C GLY A 301 4.82 8.08 7.47
N ALA A 302 5.80 8.83 8.01
CA ALA A 302 5.56 9.89 9.00
C ALA A 302 6.53 11.05 8.83
N VAL A 303 6.17 12.22 9.35
CA VAL A 303 7.04 13.41 9.45
C VAL A 303 7.67 13.41 10.84
N ALA A 304 8.81 12.75 10.99
CA ALA A 304 9.48 12.63 12.28
C ALA A 304 11.02 12.54 12.13
N PRO A 305 11.80 12.90 13.15
CA PRO A 305 13.26 12.77 13.10
C PRO A 305 13.70 11.34 12.82
N GLY A 306 14.62 11.16 11.89
CA GLY A 306 15.12 9.87 11.42
C GLY A 306 14.29 9.21 10.32
N TYR A 307 13.15 9.79 9.95
CA TYR A 307 12.33 9.33 8.83
C TYR A 307 12.85 9.86 7.50
N ALA A 308 12.54 9.15 6.43
CA ALA A 308 12.80 9.61 5.06
C ALA A 308 12.08 10.94 4.79
N ALA A 309 12.75 11.85 4.10
CA ALA A 309 12.18 13.14 3.72
C ALA A 309 11.30 13.03 2.45
N ASP A 310 10.53 11.95 2.35
CA ASP A 310 9.48 11.77 1.35
C ASP A 310 8.26 12.57 1.85
N LEU A 311 8.07 13.78 1.30
CA LEU A 311 7.09 14.73 1.80
C LEU A 311 6.25 15.29 0.66
N ILE A 312 4.98 15.56 0.93
CA ILE A 312 4.10 16.31 0.06
C ILE A 312 3.65 17.60 0.74
N VAL A 313 3.51 18.66 -0.05
CA VAL A 313 3.03 19.98 0.42
C VAL A 313 1.73 20.29 -0.28
N VAL A 314 0.66 20.44 0.48
CA VAL A 314 -0.67 20.74 -0.04
C VAL A 314 -1.21 22.05 0.55
N SER A 315 -2.05 22.74 -0.21
CA SER A 315 -2.66 24.01 0.23
C SER A 315 -3.81 23.78 1.21
N ASP A 316 -4.57 22.72 0.94
CA ASP A 316 -5.75 22.33 1.71
C ASP A 316 -6.04 20.83 1.47
N PHE A 317 -7.13 20.33 2.03
CA PHE A 317 -7.60 18.94 1.86
C PHE A 317 -8.90 18.84 1.06
N GLU A 318 -9.37 19.92 0.47
CA GLU A 318 -10.67 19.98 -0.21
C GLU A 318 -10.53 19.94 -1.75
N SER A 319 -9.41 20.47 -2.27
CA SER A 319 -9.13 20.63 -3.71
C SER A 319 -8.25 19.53 -4.30
#